data_9bd1e599f5c3c2f1a757abc77f6f9959
#
_entry.id   9bd1e599f5c3c2f1a757abc77f6f9959
#
_cell.length_a   1.000
_cell.length_b   1.000
_cell.length_c   1.000
_cell.angle_alpha   90.00
_cell.angle_beta   90.00
_cell.angle_gamma   90.00
#
_symmetry.space_group_name_H-M   'P 1'
#
loop_
_entity.id
_entity.type
_entity.pdbx_description
1 polymer ?
#
loop_
_entity_poly.entity_id
_entity_poly.type
_entity_poly.pdbx_seq_one_letter_code
_entity_poly.pdbx_strand_id
1 'polypeptide(L)'
;MLDKEQLFDKAEELDELAMRYEVSVSPFFEKDYLTEFYNFYEIRNRKAKLIPSEEDLDGSLRDLSGEYRWKEIAEKTKSLFGLPERIMVFSIDDLPHLKDELGGRRGCSGFFFVFDVMFCEYDGYTLCFICGTNN
;
A
#
# COMPACT_ATOMS: atom_id res chain seq x y z
N MET A 1 -0.74 20.40 9.22
CA MET A 1 0.03 19.39 8.50
C MET A 1 0.83 18.54 9.49
N LEU A 2 0.82 17.23 9.32
CA LEU A 2 1.61 16.34 10.16
C LEU A 2 3.08 16.41 9.76
N ASP A 3 3.98 16.42 10.75
CA ASP A 3 5.39 16.28 10.47
C ASP A 3 5.75 14.81 10.16
N LYS A 4 6.98 14.58 9.70
CA LYS A 4 7.43 13.26 9.26
C LYS A 4 7.40 12.22 10.39
N GLU A 5 7.79 12.63 11.60
CA GLU A 5 7.79 11.75 12.75
C GLU A 5 6.37 11.33 13.13
N GLN A 6 5.43 12.26 13.13
CA GLN A 6 4.01 11.96 13.38
C GLN A 6 3.44 11.04 12.31
N LEU A 7 3.83 11.24 11.05
CA LEU A 7 3.40 10.37 9.95
C LEU A 7 3.93 8.95 10.10
N PHE A 8 5.20 8.80 10.50
CA PHE A 8 5.76 7.47 10.77
C PHE A 8 5.06 6.78 11.92
N ASP A 9 4.77 7.49 13.01
CA ASP A 9 4.08 6.92 14.18
C ASP A 9 2.67 6.45 13.82
N LYS A 10 1.94 7.27 13.06
CA LYS A 10 0.58 6.91 12.61
C LYS A 10 0.60 5.76 11.60
N ALA A 11 1.56 5.77 10.70
CA ALA A 11 1.71 4.69 9.72
C ALA A 11 2.06 3.37 10.42
N GLU A 12 2.91 3.41 11.43
CA GLU A 12 3.24 2.23 12.24
C GLU A 12 2.01 1.69 12.97
N GLU A 13 1.20 2.58 13.55
CA GLU A 13 -0.04 2.18 14.22
C GLU A 13 -1.01 1.51 13.25
N LEU A 14 -1.15 2.07 12.04
CA LEU A 14 -1.99 1.46 11.02
C LEU A 14 -1.41 0.12 10.54
N ASP A 15 -0.10 0.06 10.32
CA ASP A 15 0.59 -1.15 9.88
C ASP A 15 0.41 -2.29 10.88
N GLU A 16 0.51 -2.03 12.17
CA GLU A 16 0.30 -3.04 13.22
C GLU A 16 -1.11 -3.64 13.14
N LEU A 17 -2.12 -2.82 12.94
CA LEU A 17 -3.49 -3.31 12.76
C LEU A 17 -3.62 -4.09 11.45
N ALA A 18 -3.14 -3.52 10.36
CA ALA A 18 -3.28 -4.10 9.02
C ALA A 18 -2.56 -5.46 8.91
N MET A 19 -1.43 -5.62 9.57
CA MET A 19 -0.67 -6.87 9.55
C MET A 19 -1.45 -8.06 10.11
N ARG A 20 -2.42 -7.83 10.98
CA ARG A 20 -3.33 -8.88 11.47
C ARG A 20 -4.14 -9.49 10.33
N TYR A 21 -4.31 -8.74 9.25
CA TYR A 21 -5.09 -9.12 8.08
C TYR A 21 -4.20 -9.30 6.83
N GLU A 22 -2.89 -9.50 7.06
CA GLU A 22 -1.92 -9.73 5.98
C GLU A 22 -1.79 -8.54 5.02
N VAL A 23 -1.95 -7.33 5.55
CA VAL A 23 -1.74 -6.08 4.81
C VAL A 23 -0.62 -5.30 5.48
N SER A 24 0.35 -4.84 4.69
CA SER A 24 1.44 -3.99 5.14
C SER A 24 1.19 -2.57 4.68
N VAL A 25 1.49 -1.58 5.53
CA VAL A 25 1.33 -0.17 5.22
C VAL A 25 2.65 0.54 5.42
N SER A 26 3.11 1.27 4.41
CA SER A 26 4.35 2.05 4.47
C SER A 26 4.13 3.46 3.93
N PRO A 27 4.70 4.50 4.57
CA PRO A 27 4.60 5.85 4.06
C PRO A 27 5.75 6.15 3.10
N PHE A 28 5.44 6.86 2.02
CA PHE A 28 6.43 7.40 1.09
C PHE A 28 6.28 8.92 1.05
N PHE A 29 7.39 9.63 0.92
CA PHE A 29 7.41 11.10 1.04
C PHE A 29 7.81 11.80 -0.25
N GLU A 30 8.40 11.07 -1.21
CA GLU A 30 8.79 11.66 -2.48
C GLU A 30 7.56 11.92 -3.35
N LYS A 31 7.62 13.00 -4.14
CA LYS A 31 6.57 13.31 -5.09
C LYS A 31 6.43 12.20 -6.11
N ASP A 32 7.56 11.67 -6.60
CA ASP A 32 7.59 10.46 -7.42
C ASP A 32 7.69 9.24 -6.50
N TYR A 33 6.59 8.92 -5.84
CA TYR A 33 6.56 7.81 -4.89
C TYR A 33 6.68 6.45 -5.57
N LEU A 34 6.39 6.35 -6.85
CA LEU A 34 6.57 5.09 -7.58
C LEU A 34 8.05 4.73 -7.67
N THR A 35 8.91 5.70 -7.97
CA THR A 35 10.37 5.49 -7.95
C THR A 35 10.85 5.17 -6.53
N GLU A 36 10.32 5.86 -5.53
CA GLU A 36 10.64 5.56 -4.13
C GLU A 36 10.25 4.11 -3.78
N PHE A 37 9.08 3.66 -4.19
CA PHE A 37 8.61 2.29 -4.03
C PHE A 37 9.56 1.29 -4.70
N TYR A 38 9.93 1.54 -5.95
CA TYR A 38 10.85 0.68 -6.67
C TYR A 38 12.21 0.56 -5.97
N ASN A 39 12.73 1.67 -5.47
CA ASN A 39 14.00 1.68 -4.74
C ASN A 39 13.89 0.96 -3.40
N PHE A 40 12.80 1.19 -2.67
CA PHE A 40 12.58 0.60 -1.36
C PHE A 40 12.53 -0.93 -1.43
N TYR A 41 11.83 -1.47 -2.43
CA TYR A 41 11.69 -2.91 -2.61
C TYR A 41 12.67 -3.51 -3.62
N GLU A 42 13.62 -2.72 -4.12
CA GLU A 42 14.64 -3.16 -5.06
C GLU A 42 14.06 -3.81 -6.33
N ILE A 43 12.98 -3.21 -6.86
CA ILE A 43 12.32 -3.69 -8.06
C ILE A 43 13.19 -3.42 -9.28
N ARG A 44 13.43 -4.43 -10.09
CA ARG A 44 14.26 -4.33 -11.31
C ARG A 44 13.46 -3.92 -12.53
N ASN A 45 12.30 -4.53 -12.73
CA ASN A 45 11.42 -4.20 -13.85
C ASN A 45 10.54 -3.01 -13.47
N ARG A 46 10.88 -1.83 -13.97
CA ARG A 46 10.23 -0.57 -13.62
C ARG A 46 9.33 -0.04 -14.73
N LYS A 47 8.74 -0.95 -15.50
CA LYS A 47 7.87 -0.60 -16.64
C LYS A 47 6.40 -0.42 -16.23
N ALA A 48 6.02 -0.87 -15.06
CA ALA A 48 4.65 -0.81 -14.59
C ALA A 48 4.17 0.64 -14.44
N LYS A 49 2.90 0.86 -14.74
CA LYS A 49 2.27 2.18 -14.62
C LYS A 49 1.14 2.13 -13.63
N LEU A 50 0.96 3.23 -12.94
CA LEU A 50 -0.17 3.40 -12.03
C LEU A 50 -1.36 3.95 -12.79
N ILE A 51 -2.54 3.45 -12.44
CA ILE A 51 -3.82 3.94 -12.94
C ILE A 51 -4.70 4.34 -11.75
N PRO A 52 -5.61 5.30 -11.91
CA PRO A 52 -6.55 5.64 -10.84
C PRO A 52 -7.46 4.45 -10.54
N SER A 53 -7.68 4.20 -9.25
CA SER A 53 -8.69 3.24 -8.82
C SER A 53 -10.09 3.78 -9.16
N GLU A 54 -10.98 2.92 -9.62
CA GLU A 54 -12.38 3.28 -9.88
C GLU A 54 -13.23 3.29 -8.60
N GLU A 55 -12.67 2.76 -7.50
CA GLU A 55 -13.36 2.62 -6.23
C GLU A 55 -12.90 3.71 -5.24
N ASP A 56 -13.74 3.98 -4.24
CA ASP A 56 -13.35 4.79 -3.09
C ASP A 56 -12.39 4.01 -2.17
N LEU A 57 -12.04 4.58 -1.03
CA LEU A 57 -11.13 3.93 -0.08
C LEU A 57 -11.68 2.58 0.39
N ASP A 58 -12.96 2.55 0.74
CA ASP A 58 -13.59 1.32 1.23
C ASP A 58 -13.59 0.23 0.16
N GLY A 59 -14.02 0.57 -1.06
CA GLY A 59 -14.03 -0.37 -2.18
C GLY A 59 -12.65 -0.84 -2.56
N SER A 60 -11.67 0.07 -2.59
CA SER A 60 -10.28 -0.27 -2.93
C SER A 60 -9.66 -1.19 -1.88
N LEU A 61 -9.91 -0.95 -0.60
CA LEU A 61 -9.41 -1.83 0.46
C LEU A 61 -10.10 -3.19 0.46
N ARG A 62 -11.38 -3.23 0.13
CA ARG A 62 -12.11 -4.50 -0.03
C ARG A 62 -11.51 -5.33 -1.16
N ASP A 63 -11.21 -4.70 -2.29
CA ASP A 63 -10.58 -5.39 -3.43
C ASP A 63 -9.16 -5.85 -3.08
N LEU A 64 -8.43 -5.06 -2.29
CA LEU A 64 -7.08 -5.40 -1.86
C LEU A 64 -7.05 -6.60 -0.91
N SER A 65 -7.89 -6.58 0.13
CA SER A 65 -7.76 -7.50 1.28
C SER A 65 -8.90 -8.52 1.44
N GLY A 66 -9.92 -8.45 0.60
CA GLY A 66 -11.08 -9.35 0.66
C GLY A 66 -12.17 -8.89 1.62
N GLU A 67 -13.35 -9.54 1.54
CA GLU A 67 -14.60 -9.04 2.10
C GLU A 67 -14.65 -8.86 3.62
N TYR A 68 -13.87 -9.60 4.38
CA TYR A 68 -14.01 -9.58 5.84
C TYR A 68 -12.94 -8.77 6.57
N ARG A 69 -11.93 -8.30 5.84
CA ARG A 69 -10.73 -7.74 6.46
C ARG A 69 -10.59 -6.24 6.29
N TRP A 70 -11.27 -5.67 5.30
CA TRP A 70 -11.06 -4.29 4.90
C TRP A 70 -11.63 -3.23 5.86
N LYS A 71 -12.72 -3.58 6.58
CA LYS A 71 -13.46 -2.58 7.38
C LYS A 71 -12.61 -1.94 8.47
N GLU A 72 -11.93 -2.74 9.26
CA GLU A 72 -11.08 -2.22 10.33
C GLU A 72 -9.92 -1.40 9.79
N ILE A 73 -9.32 -1.84 8.68
CA ILE A 73 -8.23 -1.10 8.04
C ILE A 73 -8.75 0.24 7.51
N ALA A 74 -9.90 0.23 6.86
CA ALA A 74 -10.51 1.45 6.32
C ALA A 74 -10.85 2.45 7.43
N GLU A 75 -11.48 2.01 8.50
CA GLU A 75 -11.82 2.86 9.63
C GLU A 75 -10.58 3.46 10.29
N LYS A 76 -9.54 2.64 10.49
CA LYS A 76 -8.29 3.10 11.08
C LYS A 76 -7.57 4.10 10.18
N THR A 77 -7.55 3.83 8.87
CA THR A 77 -6.96 4.74 7.90
C THR A 77 -7.65 6.10 7.94
N LYS A 78 -8.98 6.10 7.91
CA LYS A 78 -9.76 7.35 7.97
C LYS A 78 -9.54 8.10 9.28
N SER A 79 -9.45 7.38 10.40
CA SER A 79 -9.22 7.96 11.71
C SER A 79 -7.86 8.64 11.82
N LEU A 80 -6.81 8.00 11.29
CA LEU A 80 -5.44 8.51 11.40
C LEU A 80 -5.08 9.53 10.32
N PHE A 81 -5.57 9.35 9.09
CA PHE A 81 -5.12 10.13 7.93
C PHE A 81 -6.25 10.84 7.18
N GLY A 82 -7.50 10.48 7.42
CA GLY A 82 -8.62 10.99 6.64
C GLY A 82 -8.75 10.28 5.30
N LEU A 83 -9.54 10.87 4.41
CA LEU A 83 -9.71 10.32 3.06
C LEU A 83 -8.55 10.79 2.16
N PRO A 84 -8.01 9.87 1.33
CA PRO A 84 -6.96 10.27 0.39
C PRO A 84 -7.51 11.18 -0.72
N GLU A 85 -6.65 11.98 -1.31
CA GLU A 85 -6.99 12.80 -2.47
C GLU A 85 -7.22 11.93 -3.71
N ARG A 86 -6.44 10.85 -3.84
CA ARG A 86 -6.51 9.94 -4.98
C ARG A 86 -5.96 8.58 -4.57
N ILE A 87 -6.52 7.52 -5.16
CA ILE A 87 -6.03 6.15 -4.98
C ILE A 87 -5.54 5.64 -6.33
N MET A 88 -4.31 5.12 -6.35
CA MET A 88 -3.67 4.59 -7.54
C MET A 88 -3.37 3.12 -7.36
N VAL A 89 -3.53 2.36 -8.43
CA VAL A 89 -3.26 0.92 -8.45
C VAL A 89 -2.45 0.57 -9.70
N PHE A 90 -1.80 -0.58 -9.68
CA PHE A 90 -1.16 -1.09 -10.90
C PHE A 90 -2.21 -1.71 -11.81
N SER A 91 -1.98 -1.63 -13.12
CA SER A 91 -2.86 -2.28 -14.06
C SER A 91 -2.80 -3.80 -13.88
N ILE A 92 -3.88 -4.49 -14.25
CA ILE A 92 -3.96 -5.95 -14.16
C ILE A 92 -2.91 -6.63 -15.03
N ASP A 93 -2.44 -5.96 -16.08
CA ASP A 93 -1.40 -6.49 -16.97
C ASP A 93 0.00 -6.37 -16.36
N ASP A 94 0.22 -5.34 -15.54
CA ASP A 94 1.53 -5.07 -14.92
C ASP A 94 1.70 -5.79 -13.58
N LEU A 95 0.62 -6.02 -12.86
CA LEU A 95 0.64 -6.55 -11.50
C LEU A 95 1.36 -7.90 -11.34
N PRO A 96 1.21 -8.88 -12.26
CA PRO A 96 1.88 -10.18 -12.10
C PRO A 96 3.40 -10.10 -11.98
N HIS A 97 4.05 -9.26 -12.77
CA HIS A 97 5.50 -9.08 -12.71
C HIS A 97 5.95 -8.46 -11.38
N LEU A 98 5.17 -7.52 -10.88
CA LEU A 98 5.47 -6.88 -9.60
C LEU A 98 5.27 -7.85 -8.44
N LYS A 99 4.23 -8.66 -8.48
CA LYS A 99 3.99 -9.69 -7.47
C LYS A 99 5.16 -10.66 -7.38
N ASP A 100 5.68 -11.09 -8.53
CA ASP A 100 6.80 -12.01 -8.56
C ASP A 100 8.06 -11.39 -7.96
N GLU A 101 8.33 -10.12 -8.27
CA GLU A 101 9.49 -9.45 -7.71
C GLU A 101 9.34 -9.11 -6.22
N LEU A 102 8.14 -8.79 -5.77
CA LEU A 102 7.88 -8.49 -4.35
C LEU A 102 7.86 -9.75 -3.49
N GLY A 103 7.35 -10.84 -4.04
CA GLY A 103 7.23 -12.09 -3.29
C GLY A 103 8.59 -12.67 -2.91
N GLY A 104 8.74 -13.06 -1.64
CA GLY A 104 9.97 -13.66 -1.14
C GLY A 104 11.12 -12.71 -0.92
N ARG A 105 10.97 -11.40 -1.16
CA ARG A 105 12.05 -10.43 -0.96
C ARG A 105 12.14 -9.98 0.48
N ARG A 106 13.37 -9.76 0.95
CA ARG A 106 13.64 -9.11 2.23
C ARG A 106 13.11 -7.69 2.18
N GLY A 107 12.43 -7.27 3.22
CA GLY A 107 11.88 -5.92 3.32
C GLY A 107 10.48 -5.78 2.78
N CYS A 108 9.95 -6.79 2.11
CA CYS A 108 8.54 -6.82 1.70
C CYS A 108 7.68 -7.41 2.82
N SER A 109 7.81 -6.89 4.03
CA SER A 109 7.02 -7.22 5.22
C SER A 109 6.86 -8.72 5.51
N GLY A 110 7.80 -9.55 5.04
CA GLY A 110 7.78 -10.98 5.25
C GLY A 110 6.80 -11.75 4.40
N PHE A 111 6.17 -11.13 3.41
CA PHE A 111 5.24 -11.82 2.52
C PHE A 111 5.99 -12.67 1.50
N PHE A 112 5.61 -13.95 1.38
CA PHE A 112 6.11 -14.83 0.33
C PHE A 112 5.31 -14.68 -0.96
N PHE A 113 4.01 -14.40 -0.82
CA PHE A 113 3.12 -14.18 -1.96
C PHE A 113 2.43 -12.83 -1.78
N VAL A 114 2.52 -11.99 -2.80
CA VAL A 114 1.83 -10.70 -2.84
C VAL A 114 0.62 -10.84 -3.75
N PHE A 115 -0.54 -10.40 -3.25
CA PHE A 115 -1.80 -10.49 -4.00
C PHE A 115 -2.17 -9.16 -4.66
N ASP A 116 -1.93 -8.04 -3.99
CA ASP A 116 -2.27 -6.73 -4.55
C ASP A 116 -1.50 -5.61 -3.88
N VAL A 117 -1.42 -4.47 -4.57
CA VAL A 117 -0.74 -3.26 -4.09
C VAL A 117 -1.59 -2.04 -4.45
N MET A 118 -1.73 -1.10 -3.52
CA MET A 118 -2.38 0.17 -3.80
C MET A 118 -1.67 1.33 -3.11
N PHE A 119 -1.85 2.53 -3.66
CA PHE A 119 -1.28 3.76 -3.13
C PHE A 119 -2.39 4.76 -2.85
N CYS A 120 -2.41 5.32 -1.65
CA CYS A 120 -3.31 6.39 -1.26
C CYS A 120 -2.52 7.69 -1.21
N GLU A 121 -2.86 8.64 -2.08
CA GLU A 121 -2.16 9.92 -2.17
C GLU A 121 -2.80 10.94 -1.23
N TYR A 122 -1.95 11.51 -0.38
CA TYR A 122 -2.31 12.59 0.53
C TYR A 122 -1.45 13.83 0.22
N ASP A 123 -1.74 14.92 0.89
CA ASP A 123 -0.94 16.13 0.74
C ASP A 123 0.43 15.95 1.42
N GLY A 124 1.47 15.89 0.61
CA GLY A 124 2.87 15.78 1.08
C GLY A 124 3.35 14.36 1.37
N TYR A 125 2.52 13.34 1.21
CA TYR A 125 2.93 11.94 1.43
C TYR A 125 1.96 10.98 0.75
N THR A 126 2.39 9.72 0.62
CA THR A 126 1.59 8.65 0.04
C THR A 126 1.69 7.41 0.95
N LEU A 127 0.57 6.75 1.17
CA LEU A 127 0.57 5.47 1.89
C LEU A 127 0.52 4.32 0.87
N CYS A 128 1.46 3.39 1.00
CA CYS A 128 1.50 2.17 0.19
C CYS A 128 0.90 1.02 1.00
N PHE A 129 -0.08 0.34 0.43
CA PHE A 129 -0.72 -0.84 1.02
C PHE A 129 -0.37 -2.06 0.16
N ILE A 130 0.19 -3.08 0.79
CA ILE A 130 0.52 -4.34 0.12
C ILE A 130 -0.20 -5.45 0.85
N CYS A 131 -1.03 -6.20 0.12
CA CYS A 131 -1.67 -7.41 0.63
C CYS A 131 -0.88 -8.64 0.19
N GLY A 132 -0.58 -9.52 1.12
CA GLY A 132 0.18 -10.73 0.82
C GLY A 132 0.00 -11.78 1.90
N THR A 133 0.71 -12.89 1.78
CA THR A 133 0.67 -13.97 2.76
C THR A 133 2.05 -14.57 2.97
N ASN A 134 2.27 -15.08 4.19
CA ASN A 134 3.48 -15.81 4.56
C ASN A 134 3.40 -17.30 4.26
N ASN A 135 2.28 -17.77 3.80
CA ASN A 135 2.07 -19.21 3.55
C ASN A 135 2.46 -19.61 2.15
#